data_8f3db49f8f5cbcb13ea9902fb756373a
#
_entry.id   8f3db49f8f5cbcb13ea9902fb756373a
#
_cell.length_a   1.000
_cell.length_b   1.000
_cell.length_c   1.000
_cell.angle_alpha   90.00
_cell.angle_beta   90.00
_cell.angle_gamma   90.00
#
_symmetry.space_group_name_H-M   'P 1'
#
loop_
_entity.id
_entity.type
_entity.pdbx_description
1 polymer ?
#
loop_
_entity_poly.entity_id
_entity_poly.type
_entity_poly.pdbx_seq_one_letter_code
_entity_poly.pdbx_strand_id
1 'polypeptide(L)'
;MHVEQVFQVVAAGLLFVTLIASATTDLLRRKIYNVVTYPAIGLGLALGFGIGGVGTWHGHSLLSHFIGFLLGFVLLFVVYWSRAVGGGEVKLAAAIGALYGFPFIVTALFWSSLVGAIMAIWALLWRGQLGEGLRRSMRYAVSLKGELPEKDDPAAVSIPYGVALAFGTTLAFFLEEVQLQ
;
A
#
# COMPACT_ATOMS: atom_id res chain seq x y z
N MET A 1 -0.13 -12.19 28.18
CA MET A 1 -0.35 -13.05 26.99
C MET A 1 -1.69 -12.78 26.29
N HIS A 2 -2.83 -12.84 26.97
CA HIS A 2 -4.12 -12.72 26.28
C HIS A 2 -4.41 -11.34 25.66
N VAL A 3 -3.94 -10.24 26.25
CA VAL A 3 -4.26 -8.88 25.76
C VAL A 3 -3.57 -8.60 24.43
N GLU A 4 -2.28 -8.90 24.28
CA GLU A 4 -1.55 -8.70 23.03
C GLU A 4 -2.13 -9.52 21.88
N GLN A 5 -2.52 -10.78 22.13
CA GLN A 5 -3.15 -11.63 21.13
C GLN A 5 -4.49 -11.04 20.64
N VAL A 6 -5.31 -10.52 21.55
CA VAL A 6 -6.58 -9.88 21.19
C VAL A 6 -6.32 -8.66 20.30
N PHE A 7 -5.36 -7.81 20.65
CA PHE A 7 -5.02 -6.65 19.85
C PHE A 7 -4.49 -7.02 18.45
N GLN A 8 -3.64 -8.05 18.36
CA GLN A 8 -3.15 -8.55 17.07
C GLN A 8 -4.29 -9.05 16.19
N VAL A 9 -5.22 -9.82 16.72
CA VAL A 9 -6.41 -10.29 15.98
C VAL A 9 -7.28 -9.13 15.52
N VAL A 10 -7.49 -8.11 16.37
CA VAL A 10 -8.24 -6.92 16.02
C VAL A 10 -7.52 -6.13 14.93
N ALA A 11 -6.21 -5.93 15.05
CA ALA A 11 -5.42 -5.24 14.03
C ALA A 11 -5.46 -5.96 12.68
N ALA A 12 -5.31 -7.30 12.69
CA ALA A 12 -5.44 -8.13 11.48
C ALA A 12 -6.84 -8.01 10.87
N GLY A 13 -7.89 -8.10 11.67
CA GLY A 13 -9.26 -7.93 11.21
C GLY A 13 -9.50 -6.57 10.55
N LEU A 14 -9.04 -5.49 11.17
CA LEU A 14 -9.12 -4.13 10.62
C LEU A 14 -8.30 -3.99 9.34
N LEU A 15 -7.11 -4.58 9.29
CA LEU A 15 -6.29 -4.59 8.09
C LEU A 15 -7.05 -5.25 6.93
N PHE A 16 -7.52 -6.48 7.09
CA PHE A 16 -8.20 -7.21 6.03
C PHE A 16 -9.50 -6.53 5.59
N VAL A 17 -10.30 -6.00 6.51
CA VAL A 17 -11.51 -5.21 6.17
C VAL A 17 -11.12 -3.99 5.34
N THR A 18 -10.08 -3.26 5.73
CA THR A 18 -9.57 -2.09 5.00
C THR A 18 -9.08 -2.47 3.60
N LEU A 19 -8.32 -3.57 3.48
CA LEU A 19 -7.81 -4.05 2.20
C LEU A 19 -8.92 -4.50 1.27
N ILE A 20 -9.87 -5.31 1.75
CA ILE A 20 -11.00 -5.81 0.95
C ILE A 20 -11.89 -4.65 0.48
N ALA A 21 -12.26 -3.74 1.37
CA ALA A 21 -13.06 -2.58 1.02
C ALA A 21 -12.36 -1.69 -0.01
N SER A 22 -11.06 -1.41 0.19
CA SER A 22 -10.27 -0.59 -0.73
C SER A 22 -10.08 -1.27 -2.08
N ALA A 23 -9.72 -2.56 -2.12
CA ALA A 23 -9.54 -3.31 -3.36
C ALA A 23 -10.85 -3.41 -4.15
N THR A 24 -11.96 -3.66 -3.48
CA THR A 24 -13.29 -3.76 -4.12
C THR A 24 -13.68 -2.41 -4.74
N THR A 25 -13.53 -1.31 -4.01
CA THR A 25 -13.88 0.02 -4.53
C THR A 25 -12.92 0.48 -5.62
N ASP A 26 -11.64 0.12 -5.53
CA ASP A 26 -10.66 0.40 -6.57
C ASP A 26 -10.93 -0.39 -7.85
N LEU A 27 -11.27 -1.67 -7.73
CA LEU A 27 -11.61 -2.52 -8.87
C LEU A 27 -12.88 -2.06 -9.59
N LEU A 28 -13.92 -1.70 -8.83
CA LEU A 28 -15.23 -1.35 -9.38
C LEU A 28 -15.33 0.11 -9.84
N ARG A 29 -14.67 1.03 -9.13
CA ARG A 29 -14.86 2.48 -9.32
C ARG A 29 -13.56 3.24 -9.56
N ARG A 30 -12.41 2.54 -9.58
CA ARG A 30 -11.07 3.18 -9.67
C ARG A 30 -10.87 4.27 -8.61
N LYS A 31 -11.40 4.03 -7.40
CA LYS A 31 -11.41 5.04 -6.35
C LYS A 31 -11.39 4.40 -4.96
N ILE A 32 -10.44 4.82 -4.13
CA ILE A 32 -10.36 4.46 -2.73
C ILE A 32 -10.96 5.59 -1.90
N TYR A 33 -11.96 5.26 -1.07
CA TYR A 33 -12.72 6.25 -0.32
C TYR A 33 -12.06 6.61 1.01
N ASN A 34 -12.09 7.90 1.34
CA ASN A 34 -11.57 8.41 2.61
C ASN A 34 -12.29 7.82 3.84
N VAL A 35 -13.56 7.44 3.68
CA VAL A 35 -14.36 6.81 4.75
C VAL A 35 -13.80 5.45 5.17
N VAL A 36 -12.98 4.81 4.36
CA VAL A 36 -12.27 3.57 4.70
C VAL A 36 -10.90 3.88 5.29
N THR A 37 -10.12 4.73 4.62
CA THR A 37 -8.71 4.95 4.97
C THR A 37 -8.51 5.78 6.24
N TYR A 38 -9.31 6.84 6.47
CA TYR A 38 -9.13 7.69 7.66
C TYR A 38 -9.48 7.00 8.98
N PRO A 39 -10.60 6.26 9.09
CA PRO A 39 -10.85 5.46 10.29
C PRO A 39 -9.77 4.40 10.52
N ALA A 40 -9.28 3.75 9.46
CA ALA A 40 -8.20 2.76 9.57
C ALA A 40 -6.92 3.38 10.13
N ILE A 41 -6.54 4.59 9.69
CA ILE A 41 -5.39 5.32 10.24
C ILE A 41 -5.61 5.64 11.72
N GLY A 42 -6.76 6.22 12.07
CA GLY A 42 -7.06 6.58 13.46
C GLY A 42 -7.08 5.38 14.40
N LEU A 43 -7.73 4.29 14.00
CA LEU A 43 -7.79 3.05 14.77
C LEU A 43 -6.41 2.39 14.88
N GLY A 44 -5.61 2.38 13.80
CA GLY A 44 -4.27 1.83 13.82
C GLY A 44 -3.35 2.54 14.81
N LEU A 45 -3.35 3.87 14.82
CA LEU A 45 -2.57 4.65 15.78
C LEU A 45 -3.09 4.47 17.22
N ALA A 46 -4.40 4.37 17.42
CA ALA A 46 -5.00 4.11 18.73
C ALA A 46 -4.62 2.71 19.25
N LEU A 47 -4.60 1.69 18.38
CA LEU A 47 -4.13 0.34 18.73
C LEU A 47 -2.65 0.36 19.12
N GLY A 48 -1.78 1.02 18.37
CA GLY A 48 -0.37 1.15 18.70
C GLY A 48 -0.15 1.78 20.08
N PHE A 49 -0.94 2.81 20.43
CA PHE A 49 -0.90 3.41 21.75
C PHE A 49 -1.43 2.45 22.84
N GLY A 50 -2.52 1.73 22.57
CA GLY A 50 -3.15 0.80 23.52
C GLY A 50 -2.27 -0.42 23.85
N ILE A 51 -1.45 -0.89 22.89
CA ILE A 51 -0.57 -2.06 23.09
C ILE A 51 0.73 -1.67 23.78
N GLY A 52 1.46 -0.72 23.22
CA GLY A 52 2.83 -0.41 23.63
C GLY A 52 3.02 1.00 24.19
N GLY A 53 1.94 1.76 24.44
CA GLY A 53 2.03 3.15 24.84
C GLY A 53 2.75 4.00 23.78
N VAL A 54 3.54 4.98 24.21
CA VAL A 54 4.38 5.77 23.30
C VAL A 54 5.51 4.92 22.72
N GLY A 55 6.11 4.05 23.55
CA GLY A 55 7.01 2.95 23.21
C GLY A 55 8.22 3.30 22.36
N THR A 56 8.79 2.27 21.75
CA THR A 56 9.94 2.35 20.84
C THR A 56 9.49 2.19 19.40
N TRP A 57 10.38 2.43 18.43
CA TRP A 57 10.12 2.23 17.01
C TRP A 57 10.03 0.74 16.60
N HIS A 58 10.38 -0.18 17.50
CA HIS A 58 10.20 -1.63 17.33
C HIS A 58 8.92 -2.10 18.00
N GLY A 59 8.29 -3.11 17.40
CA GLY A 59 7.09 -3.74 17.93
C GLY A 59 5.82 -2.89 17.75
N HIS A 60 4.79 -3.27 18.48
CA HIS A 60 3.48 -2.61 18.40
C HIS A 60 3.39 -1.47 19.43
N SER A 61 3.90 -0.31 19.09
CA SER A 61 3.81 0.92 19.90
C SER A 61 3.32 2.08 19.04
N LEU A 62 2.84 3.16 19.66
CA LEU A 62 2.41 4.36 18.94
C LEU A 62 3.50 4.86 17.99
N LEU A 63 4.75 4.88 18.44
CA LEU A 63 5.88 5.36 17.63
C LEU A 63 6.10 4.47 16.40
N SER A 64 6.06 3.14 16.55
CA SER A 64 6.17 2.21 15.43
C SER A 64 5.03 2.39 14.42
N HIS A 65 3.78 2.49 14.90
CA HIS A 65 2.61 2.70 14.05
C HIS A 65 2.64 4.07 13.36
N PHE A 66 3.13 5.12 14.06
CA PHE A 66 3.29 6.44 13.47
C PHE A 66 4.40 6.48 12.41
N ILE A 67 5.55 5.83 12.66
CA ILE A 67 6.62 5.69 11.65
C ILE A 67 6.09 4.90 10.45
N GLY A 68 5.35 3.82 10.67
CA GLY A 68 4.72 3.03 9.62
C GLY A 68 3.77 3.87 8.77
N PHE A 69 2.89 4.64 9.41
CA PHE A 69 2.01 5.62 8.77
C PHE A 69 2.80 6.60 7.89
N LEU A 70 3.85 7.20 8.45
CA LEU A 70 4.63 8.22 7.76
C LEU A 70 5.40 7.62 6.57
N LEU A 71 6.00 6.45 6.73
CA LEU A 71 6.70 5.74 5.64
C LEU A 71 5.74 5.36 4.51
N GLY A 72 4.59 4.76 4.83
CA GLY A 72 3.58 4.41 3.84
C GLY A 72 3.09 5.64 3.07
N PHE A 73 2.85 6.75 3.79
CA PHE A 73 2.45 8.00 3.18
C PHE A 73 3.55 8.58 2.28
N VAL A 74 4.77 8.79 2.82
CA VAL A 74 5.86 9.50 2.12
C VAL A 74 6.32 8.71 0.89
N LEU A 75 6.53 7.38 1.02
CA LEU A 75 7.01 6.57 -0.09
C LEU A 75 6.01 6.58 -1.26
N LEU A 76 4.72 6.38 -0.99
CA LEU A 76 3.71 6.44 -2.05
C LEU A 76 3.41 7.88 -2.50
N PHE A 77 3.62 8.88 -1.66
CA PHE A 77 3.46 10.27 -2.04
C PHE A 77 4.53 10.71 -3.06
N VAL A 78 5.77 10.23 -2.91
CA VAL A 78 6.83 10.44 -3.92
C VAL A 78 6.43 9.81 -5.27
N VAL A 79 5.86 8.59 -5.23
CA VAL A 79 5.36 7.92 -6.44
C VAL A 79 4.13 8.64 -7.00
N TYR A 80 3.24 9.17 -6.15
CA TYR A 80 2.11 10.00 -6.55
C TYR A 80 2.56 11.27 -7.30
N TRP A 81 3.67 11.87 -6.89
CA TRP A 81 4.21 13.05 -7.58
C TRP A 81 4.57 12.75 -9.04
N SER A 82 5.02 11.53 -9.34
CA SER A 82 5.28 11.06 -10.71
C SER A 82 4.01 10.66 -11.47
N ARG A 83 2.81 10.85 -10.89
CA ARG A 83 1.49 10.48 -11.44
C ARG A 83 1.30 8.98 -11.71
N ALA A 84 2.16 8.13 -11.16
CA ALA A 84 2.07 6.69 -11.34
C ALA A 84 0.99 6.03 -10.46
N VAL A 85 0.65 6.66 -9.33
CA VAL A 85 -0.39 6.18 -8.39
C VAL A 85 -1.36 7.30 -8.05
N GLY A 86 -2.56 6.94 -7.59
CA GLY A 86 -3.59 7.89 -7.17
C GLY A 86 -3.47 8.31 -5.70
N GLY A 87 -4.05 9.45 -5.34
CA GLY A 87 -4.04 9.94 -3.95
C GLY A 87 -4.77 9.02 -2.94
N GLY A 88 -5.69 8.17 -3.42
CA GLY A 88 -6.36 7.15 -2.59
C GLY A 88 -5.41 6.04 -2.17
N GLU A 89 -4.53 5.62 -3.06
CA GLU A 89 -3.52 4.57 -2.83
C GLU A 89 -2.46 5.03 -1.82
N VAL A 90 -2.07 6.30 -1.86
CA VAL A 90 -1.20 6.92 -0.85
C VAL A 90 -1.81 6.81 0.55
N LYS A 91 -3.11 7.11 0.67
CA LYS A 91 -3.83 7.02 1.95
C LYS A 91 -4.00 5.58 2.41
N LEU A 92 -4.18 4.63 1.47
CA LEU A 92 -4.25 3.21 1.80
C LEU A 92 -2.91 2.71 2.33
N ALA A 93 -1.79 3.05 1.71
CA ALA A 93 -0.46 2.69 2.21
C ALA A 93 -0.20 3.29 3.60
N ALA A 94 -0.59 4.55 3.81
CA ALA A 94 -0.54 5.19 5.12
C ALA A 94 -1.39 4.44 6.18
N ALA A 95 -2.59 3.97 5.78
CA ALA A 95 -3.47 3.19 6.66
C ALA A 95 -2.87 1.81 7.01
N ILE A 96 -2.26 1.12 6.04
CA ILE A 96 -1.54 -0.14 6.28
C ILE A 96 -0.42 0.06 7.30
N GLY A 97 0.40 1.10 7.10
CA GLY A 97 1.48 1.44 8.02
C GLY A 97 1.00 1.86 9.42
N ALA A 98 -0.13 2.57 9.49
CA ALA A 98 -0.76 2.93 10.77
C ALA A 98 -1.30 1.71 11.52
N LEU A 99 -1.84 0.70 10.82
CA LEU A 99 -2.43 -0.50 11.42
C LEU A 99 -1.38 -1.50 11.92
N TYR A 100 -0.26 -1.64 11.21
CA TYR A 100 0.73 -2.69 11.50
C TYR A 100 2.12 -2.17 11.87
N GLY A 101 2.36 -0.86 11.70
CA GLY A 101 3.60 -0.23 12.10
C GLY A 101 4.80 -0.51 11.20
N PHE A 102 5.97 -0.15 11.72
CA PHE A 102 7.27 -0.47 11.15
C PHE A 102 7.81 -1.75 11.84
N PRO A 103 8.46 -2.72 11.18
CA PRO A 103 8.89 -2.71 9.78
C PRO A 103 7.88 -3.27 8.75
N PHE A 104 6.71 -3.74 9.19
CA PHE A 104 5.72 -4.40 8.33
C PHE A 104 5.38 -3.61 7.05
N ILE A 105 5.23 -2.28 7.15
CA ILE A 105 4.91 -1.47 5.96
C ILE A 105 5.95 -1.59 4.85
N VAL A 106 7.23 -1.77 5.19
CA VAL A 106 8.30 -1.93 4.21
C VAL A 106 8.13 -3.23 3.43
N THR A 107 7.88 -4.33 4.17
CA THR A 107 7.61 -5.65 3.57
C THR A 107 6.33 -5.62 2.73
N ALA A 108 5.27 -4.99 3.24
CA ALA A 108 4.00 -4.83 2.52
C ALA A 108 4.18 -4.06 1.21
N LEU A 109 4.89 -2.93 1.21
CA LEU A 109 5.15 -2.15 0.00
C LEU A 109 6.05 -2.88 -0.99
N PHE A 110 7.05 -3.63 -0.51
CA PHE A 110 7.89 -4.47 -1.37
C PHE A 110 7.06 -5.49 -2.14
N TRP A 111 6.25 -6.29 -1.45
CA TRP A 111 5.40 -7.29 -2.10
C TRP A 111 4.31 -6.64 -2.97
N SER A 112 3.76 -5.51 -2.54
CA SER A 112 2.78 -4.75 -3.34
C SER A 112 3.38 -4.23 -4.64
N SER A 113 4.63 -3.78 -4.62
CA SER A 113 5.33 -3.33 -5.84
C SER A 113 5.57 -4.49 -6.82
N LEU A 114 5.91 -5.68 -6.29
CA LEU A 114 6.09 -6.87 -7.11
C LEU A 114 4.78 -7.33 -7.75
N VAL A 115 3.69 -7.39 -6.97
CA VAL A 115 2.35 -7.70 -7.49
C VAL A 115 1.93 -6.67 -8.53
N GLY A 116 2.12 -5.38 -8.25
CA GLY A 116 1.81 -4.30 -9.19
C GLY A 116 2.60 -4.41 -10.50
N ALA A 117 3.89 -4.76 -10.43
CA ALA A 117 4.72 -4.99 -11.61
C ALA A 117 4.22 -6.18 -12.45
N ILE A 118 3.85 -7.29 -11.79
CA ILE A 118 3.27 -8.46 -12.47
C ILE A 118 1.94 -8.08 -13.16
N MET A 119 1.07 -7.35 -12.47
CA MET A 119 -0.19 -6.86 -13.04
C MET A 119 0.06 -5.93 -14.24
N ALA A 120 1.07 -5.06 -14.16
CA ALA A 120 1.46 -4.17 -15.25
C ALA A 120 1.91 -4.94 -16.49
N ILE A 121 2.84 -5.87 -16.29
CA ILE A 121 3.37 -6.71 -17.38
C ILE A 121 2.23 -7.51 -18.02
N TRP A 122 1.38 -8.13 -17.21
CA TRP A 122 0.23 -8.88 -17.70
C TRP A 122 -0.72 -8.02 -18.55
N ALA A 123 -1.04 -6.81 -18.06
CA ALA A 123 -1.91 -5.89 -18.78
C ALA A 123 -1.29 -5.40 -20.11
N LEU A 124 0.02 -5.18 -20.17
CA LEU A 124 0.74 -4.81 -21.40
C LEU A 124 0.81 -5.97 -22.39
N LEU A 125 1.04 -7.20 -21.91
CA LEU A 125 1.02 -8.43 -22.73
C LEU A 125 -0.35 -8.62 -23.37
N TRP A 126 -1.42 -8.51 -22.56
CA TRP A 126 -2.79 -8.67 -23.05
C TRP A 126 -3.16 -7.66 -24.14
N ARG A 127 -2.60 -6.45 -24.08
CA ARG A 127 -2.81 -5.41 -25.10
C ARG A 127 -1.84 -5.50 -26.28
N GLY A 128 -0.90 -6.42 -26.29
CA GLY A 128 0.15 -6.52 -27.32
C GLY A 128 1.11 -5.33 -27.34
N GLN A 129 1.19 -4.55 -26.27
CA GLN A 129 1.96 -3.30 -26.18
C GLN A 129 3.19 -3.41 -25.27
N LEU A 130 3.69 -4.62 -25.00
CA LEU A 130 4.78 -4.84 -24.05
C LEU A 130 6.03 -4.05 -24.40
N GLY A 131 6.48 -4.11 -25.67
CA GLY A 131 7.70 -3.43 -26.12
C GLY A 131 7.61 -1.91 -26.04
N GLU A 132 6.46 -1.35 -26.39
CA GLU A 132 6.24 0.10 -26.33
C GLU A 132 6.04 0.60 -24.89
N GLY A 133 5.30 -0.15 -24.06
CA GLY A 133 5.14 0.14 -22.65
C GLY A 133 6.46 0.12 -21.90
N LEU A 134 7.32 -0.88 -22.12
CA LEU A 134 8.62 -0.98 -21.49
C LEU A 134 9.56 0.16 -21.94
N ARG A 135 9.60 0.45 -23.25
CA ARG A 135 10.37 1.58 -23.79
C ARG A 135 9.92 2.91 -23.22
N ARG A 136 8.60 3.09 -23.04
CA ARG A 136 8.01 4.30 -22.44
C ARG A 136 8.38 4.41 -20.96
N SER A 137 8.25 3.35 -20.19
CA SER A 137 8.62 3.31 -18.76
C SER A 137 10.11 3.60 -18.57
N MET A 138 10.98 3.03 -19.39
CA MET A 138 12.44 3.34 -19.38
C MET A 138 12.70 4.81 -19.71
N ARG A 139 12.00 5.39 -20.68
CA ARG A 139 12.17 6.81 -21.04
C ARG A 139 11.80 7.73 -19.86
N TYR A 140 10.71 7.45 -19.14
CA TYR A 140 10.33 8.23 -17.96
C TYR A 140 11.29 8.02 -16.79
N ALA A 141 11.82 6.81 -16.58
CA ALA A 141 12.79 6.52 -15.52
C ALA A 141 14.15 7.22 -15.76
N VAL A 142 14.56 7.38 -17.01
CA VAL A 142 15.83 8.02 -17.40
C VAL A 142 15.68 9.53 -17.62
N SER A 143 14.49 9.99 -17.96
CA SER A 143 14.23 11.42 -18.20
C SER A 143 14.12 12.18 -16.87
N LEU A 144 15.25 12.67 -16.37
CA LEU A 144 15.33 13.59 -15.23
C LEU A 144 14.63 14.95 -15.51
N LYS A 145 14.12 15.17 -16.71
CA LYS A 145 13.51 16.44 -17.17
C LYS A 145 12.00 16.55 -16.91
N GLY A 146 11.41 15.72 -16.06
CA GLY A 146 10.06 15.96 -15.57
C GLY A 146 8.93 16.00 -16.63
N GLU A 147 9.12 15.38 -17.78
CA GLU A 147 8.01 15.12 -18.71
C GLU A 147 7.10 14.07 -18.07
N LEU A 148 6.17 14.56 -17.25
CA LEU A 148 5.18 13.70 -16.62
C LEU A 148 4.25 13.14 -17.71
N PRO A 149 3.81 11.86 -17.59
CA PRO A 149 2.82 11.30 -18.49
C PRO A 149 1.59 12.22 -18.60
N GLU A 150 1.11 12.44 -19.79
CA GLU A 150 -0.12 13.19 -20.00
C GLU A 150 -1.26 12.45 -19.30
N LYS A 151 -2.06 13.17 -18.50
CA LYS A 151 -3.05 12.60 -17.60
C LYS A 151 -4.13 11.78 -18.33
N ASP A 152 -4.34 12.05 -19.61
CA ASP A 152 -5.38 11.48 -20.44
C ASP A 152 -4.79 10.73 -21.65
N ASP A 153 -3.56 10.20 -21.56
CA ASP A 153 -2.96 9.41 -22.63
C ASP A 153 -3.77 8.11 -22.82
N PRO A 154 -4.49 7.95 -23.94
CA PRO A 154 -5.33 6.78 -24.19
C PRO A 154 -4.52 5.47 -24.30
N ALA A 155 -3.21 5.56 -24.49
CA ALA A 155 -2.29 4.42 -24.51
C ALA A 155 -1.74 4.06 -23.11
N ALA A 156 -2.03 4.87 -22.08
CA ALA A 156 -1.62 4.55 -20.71
C ALA A 156 -2.44 3.38 -20.15
N VAL A 157 -1.77 2.33 -19.71
CA VAL A 157 -2.42 1.21 -19.04
C VAL A 157 -2.66 1.60 -17.58
N SER A 158 -3.90 1.95 -17.27
CA SER A 158 -4.30 2.21 -15.87
C SER A 158 -4.51 0.88 -15.14
N ILE A 159 -3.72 0.64 -14.10
CA ILE A 159 -3.81 -0.54 -13.24
C ILE A 159 -4.43 -0.12 -11.92
N PRO A 160 -5.37 -0.89 -11.34
CA PRO A 160 -5.89 -0.63 -10.01
C PRO A 160 -4.82 -0.96 -8.96
N TYR A 161 -3.97 0.02 -8.61
CA TYR A 161 -2.84 -0.21 -7.70
C TYR A 161 -3.31 -0.51 -6.26
N GLY A 162 -4.51 -0.08 -5.88
CA GLY A 162 -5.14 -0.48 -4.62
C GLY A 162 -5.35 -1.99 -4.49
N VAL A 163 -5.60 -2.68 -5.61
CA VAL A 163 -5.65 -4.15 -5.67
C VAL A 163 -4.26 -4.73 -5.44
N ALA A 164 -3.22 -4.16 -6.06
CA ALA A 164 -1.84 -4.60 -5.85
C ALA A 164 -1.40 -4.42 -4.39
N LEU A 165 -1.77 -3.28 -3.76
CA LEU A 165 -1.54 -3.04 -2.33
C LEU A 165 -2.24 -4.09 -1.47
N ALA A 166 -3.49 -4.43 -1.76
CA ALA A 166 -4.23 -5.42 -0.99
C ALA A 166 -3.60 -6.82 -1.09
N PHE A 167 -3.30 -7.29 -2.29
CA PHE A 167 -2.69 -8.61 -2.48
C PHE A 167 -1.26 -8.67 -1.92
N GLY A 168 -0.44 -7.66 -2.17
CA GLY A 168 0.94 -7.61 -1.69
C GLY A 168 1.01 -7.53 -0.16
N THR A 169 0.14 -6.73 0.47
CA THR A 169 0.05 -6.66 1.94
C THR A 169 -0.44 -7.98 2.53
N THR A 170 -1.43 -8.63 1.90
CA THR A 170 -1.88 -9.95 2.33
C THR A 170 -0.76 -10.99 2.25
N LEU A 171 0.02 -10.97 1.15
CA LEU A 171 1.17 -11.86 1.00
C LEU A 171 2.24 -11.59 2.06
N ALA A 172 2.57 -10.31 2.31
CA ALA A 172 3.50 -9.92 3.36
C ALA A 172 3.06 -10.45 4.74
N PHE A 173 1.77 -10.30 5.07
CA PHE A 173 1.20 -10.76 6.32
C PHE A 173 1.41 -12.26 6.53
N PHE A 174 1.05 -13.08 5.56
CA PHE A 174 1.20 -14.54 5.68
C PHE A 174 2.67 -14.99 5.70
N LEU A 175 3.56 -14.30 4.99
CA LEU A 175 4.98 -14.63 5.00
C LEU A 175 5.65 -14.30 6.33
N GLU A 176 5.26 -13.20 7.00
CA GLU A 176 5.75 -12.86 8.33
C GLU A 176 5.22 -13.84 9.39
N GLU A 177 3.94 -14.24 9.32
CA GLU A 177 3.39 -15.26 10.23
C GLU A 177 4.12 -16.62 10.11
N VAL A 178 4.47 -17.03 8.89
CA VAL A 178 5.21 -18.29 8.66
C VAL A 178 6.64 -18.22 9.19
N GLN A 179 7.27 -17.05 9.22
CA GLN A 179 8.64 -16.90 9.77
C GLN A 179 8.68 -16.88 11.30
N LEU A 180 7.55 -16.64 11.95
CA LEU A 180 7.44 -16.58 13.41
C LEU A 180 7.06 -17.93 14.06
N GLN A 181 6.81 -18.98 13.28
CA GLN A 181 6.53 -20.37 13.73
C GLN A 181 7.78 -21.25 13.66
#